data_95e5dff31a9999ad857bb89f1aa50ce2
#
_entry.id   95e5dff31a9999ad857bb89f1aa50ce2
#
_cell.length_a   1.000
_cell.length_b   1.000
_cell.length_c   1.000
_cell.angle_alpha   90.00
_cell.angle_beta   90.00
_cell.angle_gamma   90.00
#
_symmetry.space_group_name_H-M   'P 1'
#
loop_
_entity.id
_entity.type
_entity.pdbx_description
1 polymer ?
#
loop_
_entity_poly.entity_id
_entity_poly.type
_entity_poly.pdbx_seq_one_letter_code
_entity_poly.pdbx_strand_id
1 'polypeptide(L)'
;MYERTRELIKECLRILRQPPLVSIMEWANQYRVLDTTSAKEVGKFNVERTPYMIEIYEKITKGETKQVTLMMAAQLAKSELIINTILRYAHLDPCPMLIVQPTDEMARSFSKERIQPAINNSILHTIIKEPSKKDSGNTVTHKMFPGGYIAFVGANSPSKLAARPIRNIFLDEVDRYPKSSGNEGSPISLAKKRTSTFDDITKHIITGTPTVKGSSEIEDEYNNSSQAEWYIPCPNCKKEQTFKWGNIKFEPDGSNVRMVCPHCGKAFTEKEWKKGNEKTGRWIHKYPERKKNLGYHLNGLASPFRNWESIVQEWLEIKGDVEKLKAFINTVLAETFEQEYTGRLDPKKLIKRTREKYSYIPDKALILTAGVDIQDKWIAIDINAWGLGYESWGMEYIILHGDLNQQEIWDRLDKVLDKEYFYQNGDKLKIYAACIDTGGHHTQKVYDFVSPRQYRRIIGIKGLGGENVPINNGFRKTKNKEIDLLSIGSNALKDVVSGRLDARINEEGYCHFNGEYGKGYDLEYFKSLTAEIKVQENRKVVWKKIQTRNEGFDCKCYATVPFYIFRIEPENLSKLSRAELLELSINGVLKPKKQEIAIDRKGVEV
;
A
#
# COMPACT_ATOMS: atom_id res chain seq x y z
N MET A 1 17.83 -15.62 -62.20
CA MET A 1 16.37 -15.63 -62.04
C MET A 1 15.91 -16.80 -61.14
N TYR A 2 16.40 -18.01 -61.34
CA TYR A 2 16.01 -19.21 -60.56
C TYR A 2 16.35 -19.17 -59.04
N GLU A 3 17.51 -18.65 -58.66
CA GLU A 3 17.89 -18.56 -57.22
C GLU A 3 17.04 -17.57 -56.44
N ARG A 4 16.74 -16.41 -57.00
CA ARG A 4 15.90 -15.39 -56.36
C ARG A 4 14.43 -15.87 -56.21
N THR A 5 13.94 -16.63 -57.17
CA THR A 5 12.63 -17.26 -57.10
C THR A 5 12.58 -18.36 -56.02
N ARG A 6 13.66 -19.13 -55.90
CA ARG A 6 13.80 -20.18 -54.86
C ARG A 6 13.91 -19.61 -53.46
N GLU A 7 14.57 -18.47 -53.28
CA GLU A 7 14.62 -17.74 -52.03
C GLU A 7 13.23 -17.16 -51.66
N LEU A 8 12.54 -16.52 -52.59
CA LEU A 8 11.18 -16.05 -52.42
C LEU A 8 10.20 -17.16 -52.04
N ILE A 9 10.29 -18.30 -52.71
CA ILE A 9 9.46 -19.46 -52.34
C ILE A 9 9.82 -19.97 -50.94
N LYS A 10 11.07 -20.02 -50.56
CA LYS A 10 11.50 -20.38 -49.19
C LYS A 10 10.99 -19.40 -48.15
N GLU A 11 11.00 -18.11 -48.44
CA GLU A 11 10.43 -17.09 -47.56
C GLU A 11 8.90 -17.23 -47.42
N CYS A 12 8.20 -17.40 -48.54
CA CYS A 12 6.77 -17.66 -48.54
C CYS A 12 6.38 -18.94 -47.74
N LEU A 13 7.12 -20.02 -47.95
CA LEU A 13 6.94 -21.26 -47.18
C LEU A 13 7.29 -21.12 -45.71
N ARG A 14 8.20 -20.19 -45.35
CA ARG A 14 8.53 -19.88 -43.97
C ARG A 14 7.40 -19.13 -43.25
N ILE A 15 6.69 -18.26 -43.95
CA ILE A 15 5.50 -17.54 -43.46
C ILE A 15 4.31 -18.50 -43.24
N LEU A 16 4.20 -19.56 -44.08
CA LEU A 16 3.14 -20.58 -44.00
C LEU A 16 3.42 -21.69 -42.96
N ARG A 17 4.62 -21.74 -42.36
CA ARG A 17 4.91 -22.70 -41.28
C ARG A 17 4.14 -22.32 -40.02
N GLN A 18 3.49 -23.30 -39.41
CA GLN A 18 2.93 -23.14 -38.09
C GLN A 18 4.05 -22.68 -37.12
N PRO A 19 3.78 -21.73 -36.21
CA PRO A 19 4.75 -21.36 -35.20
C PRO A 19 5.28 -22.59 -34.47
N PRO A 20 6.59 -22.63 -34.14
CA PRO A 20 7.13 -23.74 -33.37
C PRO A 20 6.35 -23.91 -32.06
N LEU A 21 6.02 -25.15 -31.71
CA LEU A 21 5.29 -25.50 -30.48
C LEU A 21 6.17 -25.32 -29.21
N VAL A 22 7.23 -24.53 -29.27
CA VAL A 22 8.10 -24.19 -28.13
C VAL A 22 7.29 -23.41 -27.11
N SER A 23 7.21 -23.93 -25.90
CA SER A 23 6.54 -23.27 -24.78
C SER A 23 7.25 -21.96 -24.40
N ILE A 24 6.54 -21.08 -23.69
CA ILE A 24 7.13 -19.84 -23.16
C ILE A 24 8.29 -20.16 -22.22
N MET A 25 8.17 -21.20 -21.41
CA MET A 25 9.20 -21.67 -20.48
C MET A 25 10.46 -22.16 -21.22
N GLU A 26 10.30 -23.04 -22.21
CA GLU A 26 11.42 -23.55 -23.00
C GLU A 26 12.14 -22.41 -23.73
N TRP A 27 11.37 -21.49 -24.32
CA TRP A 27 11.91 -20.30 -24.97
C TRP A 27 12.72 -19.45 -23.99
N ALA A 28 12.17 -19.18 -22.79
CA ALA A 28 12.85 -18.36 -21.78
C ALA A 28 14.14 -19.02 -21.28
N ASN A 29 14.12 -20.32 -20.97
CA ASN A 29 15.30 -21.07 -20.55
C ASN A 29 16.40 -21.09 -21.64
N GLN A 30 16.00 -21.05 -22.91
CA GLN A 30 16.95 -21.09 -24.03
C GLN A 30 17.55 -19.72 -24.36
N TYR A 31 16.73 -18.66 -24.37
CA TYR A 31 17.10 -17.37 -24.99
C TYR A 31 17.18 -16.21 -24.00
N ARG A 32 16.71 -16.35 -22.75
CA ARG A 32 16.76 -15.26 -21.78
C ARG A 32 18.02 -15.31 -20.93
N VAL A 33 18.67 -14.15 -20.83
CA VAL A 33 19.75 -13.90 -19.88
C VAL A 33 19.33 -12.75 -18.98
N LEU A 34 19.43 -12.96 -17.68
CA LEU A 34 19.15 -11.97 -16.64
C LEU A 34 20.43 -11.20 -16.33
N ASP A 35 20.34 -9.89 -16.24
CA ASP A 35 21.45 -9.01 -15.89
C ASP A 35 21.30 -8.40 -14.49
N THR A 36 22.34 -7.74 -14.02
CA THR A 36 22.39 -7.08 -12.71
C THR A 36 21.38 -5.95 -12.53
N THR A 37 20.85 -5.39 -13.62
CA THR A 37 19.91 -4.26 -13.58
C THR A 37 18.47 -4.75 -13.39
N SER A 38 18.20 -5.99 -13.77
CA SER A 38 16.84 -6.54 -13.81
C SER A 38 16.58 -7.66 -12.80
N ALA A 39 17.62 -8.32 -12.27
CA ALA A 39 17.47 -9.47 -11.41
C ALA A 39 18.55 -9.56 -10.31
N LYS A 40 18.16 -10.13 -9.15
CA LYS A 40 19.09 -10.46 -8.07
C LYS A 40 20.06 -11.59 -8.45
N GLU A 41 19.58 -12.55 -9.23
CA GLU A 41 20.37 -13.68 -9.74
C GLU A 41 20.66 -13.44 -11.21
N VAL A 42 21.95 -13.31 -11.56
CA VAL A 42 22.45 -13.03 -12.91
C VAL A 42 22.76 -14.31 -13.66
N GLY A 43 22.52 -14.36 -14.96
CA GLY A 43 22.84 -15.49 -15.82
C GLY A 43 21.65 -16.00 -16.61
N LYS A 44 21.70 -17.25 -17.09
CA LYS A 44 20.59 -17.84 -17.84
C LYS A 44 19.34 -17.93 -16.98
N PHE A 45 18.21 -17.57 -17.57
CA PHE A 45 16.91 -17.77 -16.91
C PHE A 45 16.68 -19.26 -16.62
N ASN A 46 16.22 -19.54 -15.43
CA ASN A 46 15.86 -20.90 -15.00
C ASN A 46 14.52 -20.89 -14.27
N VAL A 47 13.48 -21.43 -14.89
CA VAL A 47 12.13 -21.50 -14.30
C VAL A 47 12.07 -22.39 -13.05
N GLU A 48 12.99 -23.35 -12.88
CA GLU A 48 13.01 -24.23 -11.71
C GLU A 48 13.23 -23.48 -10.40
N ARG A 49 13.75 -22.24 -10.47
CA ARG A 49 13.83 -21.33 -9.31
C ARG A 49 12.46 -20.91 -8.79
N THR A 50 11.44 -20.96 -9.65
CA THR A 50 10.05 -20.59 -9.35
C THR A 50 9.09 -21.68 -9.84
N PRO A 51 9.09 -22.87 -9.20
CA PRO A 51 8.38 -24.05 -9.71
C PRO A 51 6.88 -23.84 -9.86
N TYR A 52 6.30 -22.96 -9.07
CA TYR A 52 4.89 -22.54 -9.19
C TYR A 52 4.58 -21.80 -10.51
N MET A 53 5.57 -21.35 -11.26
CA MET A 53 5.38 -20.69 -12.56
C MET A 53 5.32 -21.69 -13.72
N ILE A 54 5.79 -22.92 -13.56
CA ILE A 54 5.90 -23.94 -14.63
C ILE A 54 4.54 -24.20 -15.28
N GLU A 55 3.55 -24.59 -14.49
CA GLU A 55 2.20 -24.83 -15.01
C GLU A 55 1.60 -23.61 -15.68
N ILE A 56 1.83 -22.42 -15.11
CA ILE A 56 1.29 -21.15 -15.65
C ILE A 56 1.83 -20.90 -17.06
N TYR A 57 3.15 -21.06 -17.27
CA TYR A 57 3.76 -20.96 -18.59
C TYR A 57 3.17 -21.97 -19.60
N GLU A 58 3.00 -23.21 -19.17
CA GLU A 58 2.42 -24.27 -20.02
C GLU A 58 0.98 -23.94 -20.42
N LYS A 59 0.16 -23.49 -19.46
CA LYS A 59 -1.25 -23.19 -19.72
C LYS A 59 -1.43 -21.98 -20.65
N ILE A 60 -0.58 -20.94 -20.52
CA ILE A 60 -0.61 -19.80 -21.45
C ILE A 60 -0.23 -20.26 -22.86
N THR A 61 0.74 -21.18 -22.99
CA THR A 61 1.17 -21.72 -24.29
C THR A 61 0.06 -22.53 -24.98
N LYS A 62 -0.77 -23.25 -24.21
CA LYS A 62 -1.87 -24.04 -24.75
C LYS A 62 -3.00 -23.16 -25.31
N GLY A 63 -3.56 -23.53 -26.47
CA GLY A 63 -4.58 -22.73 -27.16
C GLY A 63 -5.89 -22.55 -26.38
N GLU A 64 -6.27 -23.50 -25.54
CA GLU A 64 -7.52 -23.51 -24.78
C GLU A 64 -7.63 -22.34 -23.76
N THR A 65 -6.52 -21.94 -23.12
CA THR A 65 -6.52 -20.88 -22.09
C THR A 65 -6.52 -19.51 -22.76
N LYS A 66 -7.54 -18.70 -22.50
CA LYS A 66 -7.65 -17.30 -22.96
C LYS A 66 -7.14 -16.31 -21.93
N GLN A 67 -7.48 -16.52 -20.66
CA GLN A 67 -7.11 -15.59 -19.59
C GLN A 67 -6.37 -16.31 -18.47
N VAL A 68 -5.33 -15.66 -17.97
CA VAL A 68 -4.59 -16.04 -16.76
C VAL A 68 -4.55 -14.86 -15.82
N THR A 69 -5.04 -15.06 -14.60
CA THR A 69 -5.08 -14.07 -13.53
C THR A 69 -4.14 -14.47 -12.41
N LEU A 70 -3.21 -13.59 -12.03
CA LEU A 70 -2.23 -13.81 -10.96
C LEU A 70 -2.48 -12.87 -9.80
N MET A 71 -3.23 -13.33 -8.80
CA MET A 71 -3.37 -12.68 -7.51
C MET A 71 -2.25 -13.19 -6.59
N MET A 72 -1.07 -12.57 -6.67
CA MET A 72 0.13 -13.08 -6.02
C MET A 72 0.87 -11.96 -5.29
N ALA A 73 1.60 -12.35 -4.24
CA ALA A 73 2.48 -11.47 -3.49
C ALA A 73 3.52 -10.78 -4.37
N ALA A 74 4.12 -9.73 -3.85
CA ALA A 74 5.25 -9.08 -4.52
C ALA A 74 6.43 -10.06 -4.68
N GLN A 75 7.25 -9.85 -5.72
CA GLN A 75 8.48 -10.61 -6.00
C GLN A 75 8.28 -12.13 -6.21
N LEU A 76 7.13 -12.54 -6.76
CA LEU A 76 6.83 -13.91 -7.16
C LEU A 76 6.90 -14.12 -8.70
N ALA A 77 7.78 -13.38 -9.39
CA ALA A 77 8.04 -13.49 -10.83
C ALA A 77 6.87 -13.14 -11.78
N LYS A 78 5.84 -12.41 -11.30
CA LYS A 78 4.70 -11.95 -12.14
C LYS A 78 5.17 -11.18 -13.39
N SER A 79 6.04 -10.18 -13.20
CA SER A 79 6.56 -9.36 -14.30
C SER A 79 7.46 -10.15 -15.25
N GLU A 80 8.23 -11.14 -14.75
CA GLU A 80 9.03 -12.03 -15.60
C GLU A 80 8.14 -12.92 -16.48
N LEU A 81 6.98 -13.36 -15.97
CA LEU A 81 5.99 -14.07 -16.79
C LEU A 81 5.53 -13.19 -17.96
N ILE A 82 5.16 -11.94 -17.69
CA ILE A 82 4.74 -10.97 -18.72
C ILE A 82 5.86 -10.79 -19.76
N ILE A 83 7.09 -10.51 -19.31
CA ILE A 83 8.25 -10.27 -20.17
C ILE A 83 8.51 -11.49 -21.07
N ASN A 84 8.64 -12.68 -20.48
CA ASN A 84 8.93 -13.90 -21.22
C ASN A 84 7.83 -14.24 -22.23
N THR A 85 6.57 -14.01 -21.87
CA THR A 85 5.44 -14.21 -22.77
C THR A 85 5.50 -13.28 -23.97
N ILE A 86 5.73 -11.98 -23.73
CA ILE A 86 5.85 -10.97 -24.80
C ILE A 86 6.98 -11.31 -25.76
N LEU A 87 8.17 -11.63 -25.22
CA LEU A 87 9.34 -11.89 -26.04
C LEU A 87 9.19 -13.19 -26.86
N ARG A 88 8.62 -14.23 -26.27
CA ARG A 88 8.31 -15.47 -27.01
C ARG A 88 7.33 -15.20 -28.16
N TYR A 89 6.25 -14.43 -27.92
CA TYR A 89 5.32 -14.08 -28.99
C TYR A 89 6.00 -13.22 -30.06
N ALA A 90 6.78 -12.23 -29.69
CA ALA A 90 7.52 -11.40 -30.63
C ALA A 90 8.48 -12.21 -31.54
N HIS A 91 9.05 -13.32 -31.01
CA HIS A 91 10.00 -14.17 -31.75
C HIS A 91 9.30 -15.22 -32.63
N LEU A 92 8.37 -16.00 -32.06
CA LEU A 92 7.88 -17.23 -32.66
C LEU A 92 6.44 -17.16 -33.20
N ASP A 93 5.65 -16.20 -32.74
CA ASP A 93 4.24 -16.02 -33.13
C ASP A 93 3.89 -14.51 -33.09
N PRO A 94 4.51 -13.72 -33.98
CA PRO A 94 4.40 -12.27 -33.96
C PRO A 94 2.96 -11.78 -34.05
N CYS A 95 2.60 -10.82 -33.21
CA CYS A 95 1.26 -10.26 -33.15
C CYS A 95 1.23 -8.87 -32.50
N PRO A 96 0.13 -8.11 -32.65
CA PRO A 96 -0.11 -6.89 -31.90
C PRO A 96 -0.31 -7.18 -30.41
N MET A 97 0.48 -6.54 -29.56
CA MET A 97 0.48 -6.70 -28.10
C MET A 97 0.29 -5.37 -27.39
N LEU A 98 -0.49 -5.36 -26.32
CA LEU A 98 -0.74 -4.20 -25.48
C LEU A 98 -0.35 -4.48 -24.04
N ILE A 99 0.49 -3.64 -23.47
CA ILE A 99 0.85 -3.66 -22.06
C ILE A 99 0.23 -2.43 -21.40
N VAL A 100 -0.57 -2.67 -20.37
CA VAL A 100 -1.19 -1.60 -19.58
C VAL A 100 -0.54 -1.56 -18.20
N GLN A 101 -0.09 -0.38 -17.80
CA GLN A 101 0.44 -0.07 -16.48
C GLN A 101 -0.47 0.95 -15.79
N PRO A 102 -0.39 1.15 -14.47
CA PRO A 102 -1.25 2.11 -13.77
C PRO A 102 -1.22 3.54 -14.36
N THR A 103 -0.03 4.01 -14.75
CA THR A 103 0.16 5.35 -15.35
C THR A 103 1.02 5.29 -16.61
N ASP A 104 0.93 6.33 -17.46
CA ASP A 104 1.80 6.46 -18.63
C ASP A 104 3.30 6.54 -18.26
N GLU A 105 3.62 7.11 -17.11
CA GLU A 105 4.99 7.17 -16.60
C GLU A 105 5.52 5.78 -16.27
N MET A 106 4.73 4.98 -15.53
CA MET A 106 5.06 3.58 -15.22
C MET A 106 5.17 2.73 -16.49
N ALA A 107 4.32 2.97 -17.49
CA ALA A 107 4.39 2.28 -18.77
C ALA A 107 5.72 2.58 -19.50
N ARG A 108 6.18 3.83 -19.46
CA ARG A 108 7.50 4.23 -20.02
C ARG A 108 8.67 3.61 -19.26
N SER A 109 8.63 3.65 -17.92
CA SER A 109 9.66 3.04 -17.06
C SER A 109 9.73 1.53 -17.31
N PHE A 110 8.59 0.82 -17.31
CA PHE A 110 8.54 -0.61 -17.60
C PHE A 110 9.15 -0.97 -18.97
N SER A 111 8.82 -0.20 -20.01
CA SER A 111 9.39 -0.38 -21.34
C SER A 111 10.90 -0.18 -21.36
N LYS A 112 11.41 0.89 -20.69
CA LYS A 112 12.82 1.28 -20.72
C LYS A 112 13.68 0.40 -19.80
N GLU A 113 13.19 0.09 -18.60
CA GLU A 113 14.00 -0.52 -17.55
C GLU A 113 13.82 -2.04 -17.46
N ARG A 114 12.75 -2.59 -18.02
CA ARG A 114 12.48 -4.04 -17.97
C ARG A 114 12.46 -4.68 -19.37
N ILE A 115 11.69 -4.14 -20.31
CA ILE A 115 11.53 -4.74 -21.64
C ILE A 115 12.76 -4.51 -22.52
N GLN A 116 13.32 -3.28 -22.54
CA GLN A 116 14.48 -3.00 -23.39
C GLN A 116 15.72 -3.81 -23.01
N PRO A 117 16.12 -3.92 -21.73
CA PRO A 117 17.22 -4.81 -21.33
C PRO A 117 16.92 -6.28 -21.66
N ALA A 118 15.66 -6.72 -21.51
CA ALA A 118 15.28 -8.08 -21.84
C ALA A 118 15.35 -8.40 -23.34
N ILE A 119 15.06 -7.42 -24.20
CA ILE A 119 15.28 -7.54 -25.65
C ILE A 119 16.78 -7.61 -25.93
N ASN A 120 17.57 -6.70 -25.37
CA ASN A 120 19.01 -6.60 -25.64
C ASN A 120 19.76 -7.86 -25.19
N ASN A 121 19.33 -8.48 -24.10
CA ASN A 121 19.91 -9.71 -23.55
C ASN A 121 19.22 -11.00 -24.04
N SER A 122 18.59 -10.96 -25.22
CA SER A 122 17.95 -12.11 -25.86
C SER A 122 18.21 -12.11 -27.38
N ILE A 123 17.78 -13.16 -28.07
CA ILE A 123 17.86 -13.25 -29.53
C ILE A 123 17.13 -12.09 -30.24
N LEU A 124 16.21 -11.42 -29.55
CA LEU A 124 15.38 -10.36 -30.14
C LEU A 124 16.13 -9.07 -30.40
N HIS A 125 17.35 -8.87 -29.89
CA HIS A 125 18.18 -7.69 -30.20
C HIS A 125 18.45 -7.53 -31.69
N THR A 126 18.42 -8.63 -32.46
CA THR A 126 18.60 -8.61 -33.92
C THR A 126 17.30 -8.27 -34.67
N ILE A 127 16.14 -8.42 -34.02
CA ILE A 127 14.82 -8.30 -34.64
C ILE A 127 14.16 -6.98 -34.29
N ILE A 128 14.28 -6.55 -33.03
CA ILE A 128 13.68 -5.31 -32.49
C ILE A 128 14.78 -4.27 -32.34
N LYS A 129 14.79 -3.28 -33.20
CA LYS A 129 15.78 -2.19 -33.15
C LYS A 129 15.54 -1.28 -31.95
N GLU A 130 16.62 -0.73 -31.42
CA GLU A 130 16.53 0.30 -30.38
C GLU A 130 15.84 1.58 -30.89
N PRO A 131 15.11 2.30 -30.01
CA PRO A 131 14.49 3.57 -30.37
C PRO A 131 15.54 4.57 -30.86
N SER A 132 15.35 5.11 -32.06
CA SER A 132 16.21 6.11 -32.65
C SER A 132 15.41 7.35 -33.05
N LYS A 133 16.02 8.54 -32.95
CA LYS A 133 15.41 9.80 -33.43
C LYS A 133 15.06 9.80 -34.91
N LYS A 134 15.72 8.94 -35.70
CA LYS A 134 15.50 8.80 -37.14
C LYS A 134 14.49 7.70 -37.52
N ASP A 135 14.14 6.84 -36.59
CA ASP A 135 13.18 5.74 -36.80
C ASP A 135 11.87 6.08 -36.10
N SER A 136 10.86 6.53 -36.87
CA SER A 136 9.53 6.86 -36.37
C SER A 136 8.72 5.64 -35.95
N GLY A 137 9.16 4.41 -36.28
CA GLY A 137 8.48 3.16 -35.94
C GLY A 137 8.76 2.67 -34.52
N ASN A 138 9.94 2.97 -33.97
CA ASN A 138 10.37 2.52 -32.66
C ASN A 138 10.54 3.69 -31.69
N THR A 139 9.71 3.69 -30.64
CA THR A 139 9.75 4.66 -29.55
C THR A 139 9.83 3.94 -28.20
N VAL A 140 9.95 4.70 -27.12
CA VAL A 140 9.91 4.12 -25.77
C VAL A 140 8.58 3.40 -25.52
N THR A 141 7.47 3.94 -26.01
CA THR A 141 6.12 3.39 -25.76
C THR A 141 5.57 2.54 -26.91
N HIS A 142 6.35 2.33 -27.97
CA HIS A 142 5.93 1.53 -29.11
C HIS A 142 7.14 0.85 -29.75
N LYS A 143 7.14 -0.47 -29.83
CA LYS A 143 8.22 -1.27 -30.41
C LYS A 143 7.68 -2.12 -31.54
N MET A 144 8.17 -1.89 -32.75
CA MET A 144 7.77 -2.64 -33.94
C MET A 144 8.76 -3.77 -34.25
N PHE A 145 8.24 -4.85 -34.78
CA PHE A 145 9.00 -5.99 -35.30
C PHE A 145 8.21 -6.65 -36.45
N PRO A 146 8.86 -7.45 -37.30
CA PRO A 146 8.15 -8.14 -38.39
C PRO A 146 6.96 -8.95 -37.90
N GLY A 147 5.77 -8.64 -38.40
CA GLY A 147 4.51 -9.33 -38.05
C GLY A 147 3.79 -8.83 -36.79
N GLY A 148 4.31 -7.81 -36.08
CA GLY A 148 3.65 -7.31 -34.88
C GLY A 148 4.26 -6.05 -34.27
N TYR A 149 3.73 -5.70 -33.11
CA TYR A 149 4.24 -4.59 -32.30
C TYR A 149 3.88 -4.75 -30.83
N ILE A 150 4.57 -4.02 -29.97
CA ILE A 150 4.26 -3.90 -28.55
C ILE A 150 3.95 -2.42 -28.27
N ALA A 151 2.76 -2.13 -27.74
CA ALA A 151 2.35 -0.82 -27.27
C ALA A 151 2.30 -0.80 -25.73
N PHE A 152 2.82 0.30 -25.13
CA PHE A 152 2.84 0.52 -23.69
C PHE A 152 1.97 1.73 -23.36
N VAL A 153 0.94 1.55 -22.51
CA VAL A 153 -0.02 2.60 -22.19
C VAL A 153 -0.34 2.64 -20.70
N GLY A 154 -0.75 3.81 -20.21
CA GLY A 154 -1.29 3.96 -18.86
C GLY A 154 -2.79 3.68 -18.83
N ALA A 155 -3.28 3.10 -17.74
CA ALA A 155 -4.69 2.82 -17.50
C ALA A 155 -5.55 4.08 -17.42
N ASN A 156 -4.94 5.24 -17.16
CA ASN A 156 -5.58 6.57 -17.11
C ASN A 156 -5.78 7.22 -18.49
N SER A 157 -5.38 6.58 -19.59
CA SER A 157 -5.41 7.14 -20.96
C SER A 157 -6.43 6.42 -21.85
N PRO A 158 -7.74 6.80 -21.83
CA PRO A 158 -8.79 6.07 -22.54
C PRO A 158 -8.57 6.01 -24.07
N SER A 159 -8.15 7.10 -24.68
CA SER A 159 -7.87 7.16 -26.13
C SER A 159 -6.77 6.17 -26.57
N LYS A 160 -5.74 5.97 -25.75
CA LYS A 160 -4.68 4.99 -26.05
C LYS A 160 -5.15 3.55 -25.85
N LEU A 161 -6.02 3.32 -24.88
CA LEU A 161 -6.65 2.00 -24.66
C LEU A 161 -7.61 1.63 -25.80
N ALA A 162 -8.17 2.63 -26.49
CA ALA A 162 -9.19 2.44 -27.51
C ALA A 162 -8.66 2.35 -28.95
N ALA A 163 -7.37 2.62 -29.20
CA ALA A 163 -6.87 3.03 -30.52
C ALA A 163 -6.77 1.93 -31.60
N ARG A 164 -6.53 0.63 -31.27
CA ARG A 164 -6.17 -0.39 -32.27
C ARG A 164 -6.65 -1.78 -31.88
N PRO A 165 -6.91 -2.71 -32.87
CA PRO A 165 -7.08 -4.13 -32.59
C PRO A 165 -5.79 -4.72 -31.99
N ILE A 166 -5.93 -5.53 -30.95
CA ILE A 166 -4.84 -6.16 -30.22
C ILE A 166 -5.14 -7.65 -30.12
N ARG A 167 -4.11 -8.50 -30.29
CA ARG A 167 -4.26 -9.93 -30.06
C ARG A 167 -4.03 -10.30 -28.60
N ASN A 168 -2.93 -9.86 -27.99
CA ASN A 168 -2.60 -10.21 -26.60
C ASN A 168 -2.52 -8.96 -25.72
N ILE A 169 -3.12 -9.03 -24.53
CA ILE A 169 -3.09 -7.96 -23.53
C ILE A 169 -2.41 -8.43 -22.24
N PHE A 170 -1.66 -7.52 -21.66
CA PHE A 170 -0.93 -7.69 -20.39
C PHE A 170 -1.29 -6.53 -19.47
N LEU A 171 -2.05 -6.83 -18.43
CA LEU A 171 -2.55 -5.84 -17.46
C LEU A 171 -1.80 -6.06 -16.16
N ASP A 172 -0.89 -5.15 -15.82
CA ASP A 172 -0.03 -5.29 -14.66
C ASP A 172 -0.44 -4.33 -13.54
N GLU A 173 -0.46 -4.82 -12.29
CA GLU A 173 -0.85 -4.08 -11.09
C GLU A 173 -2.26 -3.45 -11.19
N VAL A 174 -3.27 -4.27 -11.59
CA VAL A 174 -4.62 -3.80 -11.93
C VAL A 174 -5.35 -3.11 -10.76
N ASP A 175 -5.05 -3.43 -9.52
CA ASP A 175 -5.64 -2.79 -8.35
C ASP A 175 -5.20 -1.31 -8.19
N ARG A 176 -4.13 -0.91 -8.89
CA ARG A 176 -3.67 0.49 -8.95
C ARG A 176 -4.28 1.28 -10.11
N TYR A 177 -5.14 0.65 -10.91
CA TYR A 177 -5.82 1.34 -12.00
C TYR A 177 -6.92 2.27 -11.46
N PRO A 178 -7.21 3.38 -12.15
CA PRO A 178 -8.40 4.15 -11.84
C PRO A 178 -9.65 3.30 -12.08
N LYS A 179 -10.69 3.47 -11.28
CA LYS A 179 -11.96 2.74 -11.44
C LYS A 179 -12.64 3.02 -12.79
N SER A 180 -12.37 4.19 -13.37
CA SER A 180 -12.78 4.56 -14.72
C SER A 180 -11.63 5.26 -15.43
N SER A 181 -11.36 4.90 -16.68
CA SER A 181 -10.45 5.65 -17.56
C SER A 181 -11.23 6.82 -18.17
N GLY A 182 -11.04 8.02 -17.62
CA GLY A 182 -11.91 9.14 -17.93
C GLY A 182 -13.38 8.81 -17.63
N ASN A 183 -14.26 9.04 -18.61
CA ASN A 183 -15.71 8.72 -18.52
C ASN A 183 -16.08 7.43 -19.27
N GLU A 184 -15.10 6.67 -19.79
CA GLU A 184 -15.35 5.53 -20.69
C GLU A 184 -15.51 4.17 -19.99
N GLY A 185 -15.32 4.11 -18.65
CA GLY A 185 -15.48 2.91 -17.84
C GLY A 185 -14.15 2.22 -17.46
N SER A 186 -14.26 1.00 -16.95
CA SER A 186 -13.09 0.26 -16.42
C SER A 186 -12.00 0.05 -17.47
N PRO A 187 -10.73 0.43 -17.17
CA PRO A 187 -9.59 0.20 -18.07
C PRO A 187 -9.43 -1.26 -18.48
N ILE A 188 -9.70 -2.21 -17.56
CA ILE A 188 -9.63 -3.66 -17.81
C ILE A 188 -10.64 -4.03 -18.90
N SER A 189 -11.89 -3.58 -18.77
CA SER A 189 -12.95 -3.84 -19.75
C SER A 189 -12.65 -3.21 -21.11
N LEU A 190 -12.10 -1.98 -21.12
CA LEU A 190 -11.70 -1.30 -22.35
C LEU A 190 -10.59 -2.07 -23.08
N ALA A 191 -9.57 -2.51 -22.36
CA ALA A 191 -8.48 -3.30 -22.93
C ALA A 191 -8.96 -4.65 -23.48
N LYS A 192 -9.80 -5.39 -22.72
CA LYS A 192 -10.38 -6.68 -23.17
C LYS A 192 -11.20 -6.54 -24.46
N LYS A 193 -11.94 -5.45 -24.64
CA LYS A 193 -12.71 -5.20 -25.88
C LYS A 193 -11.83 -5.06 -27.13
N ARG A 194 -10.55 -4.70 -26.99
CA ARG A 194 -9.61 -4.59 -28.14
C ARG A 194 -9.25 -5.94 -28.75
N THR A 195 -9.45 -7.02 -28.02
CA THR A 195 -9.10 -8.37 -28.49
C THR A 195 -10.23 -9.08 -29.24
N SER A 196 -11.39 -8.47 -29.37
CA SER A 196 -12.57 -9.08 -29.99
C SER A 196 -12.35 -9.62 -31.41
N THR A 197 -11.47 -8.97 -32.19
CA THR A 197 -11.11 -9.43 -33.55
C THR A 197 -10.31 -10.75 -33.52
N PHE A 198 -9.63 -11.05 -32.41
CA PHE A 198 -8.77 -12.22 -32.23
C PHE A 198 -9.31 -13.19 -31.16
N ASP A 199 -10.63 -13.22 -30.94
CA ASP A 199 -11.26 -13.88 -29.79
C ASP A 199 -10.84 -15.34 -29.60
N ASP A 200 -10.60 -16.09 -30.70
CA ASP A 200 -10.22 -17.50 -30.63
C ASP A 200 -8.77 -17.76 -30.22
N ILE A 201 -7.87 -16.78 -30.43
CA ILE A 201 -6.43 -16.94 -30.23
C ILE A 201 -5.82 -15.93 -29.26
N THR A 202 -6.66 -15.08 -28.67
CA THR A 202 -6.22 -14.04 -27.74
C THR A 202 -5.67 -14.59 -26.42
N LYS A 203 -4.74 -13.87 -25.81
CA LYS A 203 -4.26 -14.11 -24.45
C LYS A 203 -4.41 -12.84 -23.60
N HIS A 204 -5.04 -12.99 -22.44
CA HIS A 204 -5.15 -11.97 -21.41
C HIS A 204 -4.35 -12.41 -20.20
N ILE A 205 -3.32 -11.66 -19.84
CA ILE A 205 -2.53 -11.88 -18.62
C ILE A 205 -2.78 -10.72 -17.70
N ILE A 206 -3.38 -10.99 -16.55
CA ILE A 206 -3.79 -10.01 -15.56
C ILE A 206 -3.04 -10.28 -14.27
N THR A 207 -2.30 -9.30 -13.76
CA THR A 207 -1.49 -9.45 -12.56
C THR A 207 -1.77 -8.32 -11.57
N GLY A 208 -1.62 -8.61 -10.30
CA GLY A 208 -1.72 -7.61 -9.24
C GLY A 208 -1.54 -8.19 -7.85
N THR A 209 -1.33 -7.29 -6.91
CA THR A 209 -1.49 -7.55 -5.49
C THR A 209 -2.84 -7.00 -5.05
N PRO A 210 -3.65 -7.77 -4.30
CA PRO A 210 -4.97 -7.31 -3.90
C PRO A 210 -4.89 -6.13 -2.93
N THR A 211 -5.96 -5.37 -2.80
CA THR A 211 -6.04 -4.21 -1.92
C THR A 211 -7.11 -4.42 -0.85
N VAL A 212 -8.23 -3.71 -0.90
CA VAL A 212 -9.31 -3.80 0.08
C VAL A 212 -10.39 -4.74 -0.42
N LYS A 213 -10.88 -5.62 0.45
CA LYS A 213 -11.96 -6.57 0.14
C LYS A 213 -13.19 -5.87 -0.43
N GLY A 214 -13.74 -6.42 -1.50
CA GLY A 214 -14.91 -5.87 -2.20
C GLY A 214 -14.62 -4.66 -3.10
N SER A 215 -13.36 -4.20 -3.18
CA SER A 215 -12.94 -3.15 -4.11
C SER A 215 -11.73 -3.54 -4.97
N SER A 216 -11.16 -4.71 -4.72
CA SER A 216 -9.98 -5.23 -5.42
C SER A 216 -10.36 -5.83 -6.79
N GLU A 217 -9.84 -5.24 -7.87
CA GLU A 217 -10.07 -5.72 -9.24
C GLU A 217 -9.41 -7.09 -9.48
N ILE A 218 -8.22 -7.31 -8.90
CA ILE A 218 -7.54 -8.61 -9.06
C ILE A 218 -8.26 -9.72 -8.30
N GLU A 219 -8.87 -9.42 -7.15
CA GLU A 219 -9.70 -10.37 -6.40
C GLU A 219 -10.95 -10.75 -7.22
N ASP A 220 -11.63 -9.77 -7.83
CA ASP A 220 -12.80 -10.01 -8.69
C ASP A 220 -12.43 -10.89 -9.91
N GLU A 221 -11.31 -10.60 -10.57
CA GLU A 221 -10.82 -11.42 -11.70
C GLU A 221 -10.43 -12.84 -11.25
N TYR A 222 -9.80 -12.99 -10.07
CA TYR A 222 -9.48 -14.29 -9.50
C TYR A 222 -10.73 -15.07 -9.11
N ASN A 223 -11.72 -14.44 -8.48
CA ASN A 223 -12.97 -15.09 -8.09
C ASN A 223 -13.80 -15.59 -9.29
N ASN A 224 -13.67 -14.93 -10.43
CA ASN A 224 -14.30 -15.35 -11.69
C ASN A 224 -13.51 -16.43 -12.45
N SER A 225 -12.36 -16.83 -11.97
CA SER A 225 -11.45 -17.81 -12.59
C SER A 225 -11.56 -19.21 -11.98
N SER A 226 -10.61 -20.09 -12.34
CA SER A 226 -10.50 -21.46 -11.78
C SER A 226 -10.10 -21.51 -10.31
N GLN A 227 -9.64 -20.40 -9.70
CA GLN A 227 -9.25 -20.24 -8.29
C GLN A 227 -8.25 -21.33 -7.82
N ALA A 228 -7.08 -21.40 -8.47
CA ALA A 228 -6.03 -22.32 -8.08
C ALA A 228 -5.24 -21.80 -6.88
N GLU A 229 -4.93 -22.69 -5.95
CA GLU A 229 -4.01 -22.48 -4.84
C GLU A 229 -2.83 -23.45 -4.93
N TRP A 230 -1.66 -23.03 -4.46
CA TRP A 230 -0.44 -23.83 -4.48
C TRP A 230 -0.34 -24.74 -3.27
N TYR A 231 -0.35 -26.06 -3.51
CA TYR A 231 -0.27 -27.08 -2.46
C TYR A 231 1.08 -27.74 -2.42
N ILE A 232 1.57 -27.97 -1.20
CA ILE A 232 2.83 -28.64 -0.90
C ILE A 232 2.59 -29.76 0.12
N PRO A 233 3.27 -30.91 0.01
CA PRO A 233 3.16 -31.99 0.98
C PRO A 233 3.92 -31.67 2.27
N CYS A 234 3.34 -32.00 3.41
CA CYS A 234 4.02 -31.93 4.70
C CYS A 234 5.28 -32.82 4.70
N PRO A 235 6.43 -32.35 5.20
CA PRO A 235 7.66 -33.17 5.29
C PRO A 235 7.47 -34.50 6.03
N ASN A 236 6.59 -34.56 7.03
CA ASN A 236 6.32 -35.74 7.83
C ASN A 236 5.14 -36.59 7.32
N CYS A 237 3.92 -36.05 7.38
CA CYS A 237 2.70 -36.83 7.12
C CYS A 237 2.30 -36.90 5.64
N LYS A 238 2.98 -36.18 4.76
CA LYS A 238 2.75 -36.09 3.31
C LYS A 238 1.41 -35.51 2.88
N LYS A 239 0.51 -35.13 3.81
CA LYS A 239 -0.73 -34.43 3.47
C LYS A 239 -0.42 -33.07 2.87
N GLU A 240 -1.12 -32.74 1.80
CA GLU A 240 -0.95 -31.49 1.07
C GLU A 240 -1.66 -30.32 1.74
N GLN A 241 -1.05 -29.16 1.69
CA GLN A 241 -1.57 -27.92 2.27
C GLN A 241 -0.96 -26.70 1.59
N THR A 242 -1.59 -25.56 1.76
CA THR A 242 -1.07 -24.26 1.30
C THR A 242 -0.18 -23.61 2.35
N PHE A 243 0.64 -22.66 1.95
CA PHE A 243 1.33 -21.77 2.89
C PHE A 243 0.32 -20.83 3.55
N LYS A 244 0.21 -20.87 4.88
CA LYS A 244 -0.68 -19.98 5.65
C LYS A 244 0.09 -19.27 6.76
N TRP A 245 -0.08 -17.95 6.85
CA TRP A 245 0.56 -17.15 7.89
C TRP A 245 0.22 -17.62 9.31
N GLY A 246 -1.03 -17.99 9.57
CA GLY A 246 -1.47 -18.49 10.88
C GLY A 246 -0.73 -19.76 11.37
N ASN A 247 -0.11 -20.50 10.45
CA ASN A 247 0.69 -21.69 10.78
C ASN A 247 2.16 -21.36 11.06
N ILE A 248 2.61 -20.13 10.85
CA ILE A 248 3.99 -19.69 11.18
C ILE A 248 4.08 -19.47 12.69
N LYS A 249 5.13 -20.00 13.29
CA LYS A 249 5.50 -19.84 14.70
C LYS A 249 6.92 -19.34 14.79
N PHE A 250 7.18 -18.45 15.72
CA PHE A 250 8.48 -17.82 15.93
C PHE A 250 8.62 -17.35 17.38
N GLU A 251 9.84 -17.11 17.83
CA GLU A 251 10.14 -16.54 19.15
C GLU A 251 9.81 -15.02 19.18
N PRO A 252 9.66 -14.41 20.36
CA PRO A 252 9.33 -12.98 20.48
C PRO A 252 10.31 -12.02 19.77
N ASP A 253 11.54 -12.42 19.59
CA ASP A 253 12.57 -11.68 18.85
C ASP A 253 12.53 -11.90 17.32
N GLY A 254 11.59 -12.74 16.85
CA GLY A 254 11.44 -13.10 15.44
C GLY A 254 12.38 -14.22 14.98
N SER A 255 13.13 -14.85 15.88
CA SER A 255 13.98 -15.99 15.57
C SER A 255 13.22 -17.33 15.56
N ASN A 256 13.90 -18.40 15.19
CA ASN A 256 13.39 -19.79 15.19
C ASN A 256 12.08 -19.97 14.41
N VAL A 257 11.98 -19.32 13.25
CA VAL A 257 10.76 -19.35 12.43
C VAL A 257 10.50 -20.75 11.87
N ARG A 258 9.31 -21.28 12.14
CA ARG A 258 8.85 -22.60 11.69
C ARG A 258 7.39 -22.55 11.25
N MET A 259 7.01 -23.41 10.32
CA MET A 259 5.60 -23.63 9.98
C MET A 259 5.11 -24.94 10.55
N VAL A 260 3.98 -24.89 11.24
CA VAL A 260 3.31 -26.05 11.84
C VAL A 260 2.38 -26.69 10.82
N CYS A 261 2.46 -27.99 10.66
CA CYS A 261 1.50 -28.73 9.84
C CYS A 261 0.14 -28.84 10.57
N PRO A 262 -0.98 -28.34 10.01
CA PRO A 262 -2.29 -28.42 10.66
C PRO A 262 -2.82 -29.86 10.78
N HIS A 263 -2.27 -30.82 10.03
CA HIS A 263 -2.71 -32.20 10.02
C HIS A 263 -2.01 -33.07 11.06
N CYS A 264 -0.71 -32.88 11.30
CA CYS A 264 0.05 -33.71 12.23
C CYS A 264 0.69 -32.96 13.40
N GLY A 265 0.52 -31.65 13.49
CA GLY A 265 1.02 -30.79 14.56
C GLY A 265 2.54 -30.60 14.60
N LYS A 266 3.32 -31.24 13.72
CA LYS A 266 4.78 -31.09 13.70
C LYS A 266 5.21 -29.79 13.02
N ALA A 267 6.22 -29.14 13.60
CA ALA A 267 6.81 -27.91 13.10
C ALA A 267 8.11 -28.22 12.32
N PHE A 268 8.29 -27.55 11.17
CA PHE A 268 9.46 -27.71 10.31
C PHE A 268 10.00 -26.35 9.90
N THR A 269 11.29 -26.31 9.59
CA THR A 269 11.98 -25.11 9.10
C THR A 269 11.55 -24.74 7.69
N GLU A 270 11.81 -23.49 7.30
CA GLU A 270 11.60 -23.01 5.93
C GLU A 270 12.25 -23.94 4.88
N LYS A 271 13.50 -24.33 5.11
CA LYS A 271 14.26 -25.19 4.19
C LYS A 271 13.59 -26.55 3.98
N GLU A 272 13.06 -27.16 5.03
CA GLU A 272 12.35 -28.45 4.95
C GLU A 272 11.04 -28.33 4.16
N TRP A 273 10.27 -27.27 4.40
CA TRP A 273 9.04 -27.00 3.64
C TRP A 273 9.32 -26.66 2.17
N LYS A 274 10.29 -25.77 1.90
CA LYS A 274 10.61 -25.34 0.54
C LYS A 274 11.24 -26.45 -0.29
N LYS A 275 11.89 -27.44 0.30
CA LYS A 275 12.35 -28.64 -0.41
C LYS A 275 11.18 -29.40 -1.05
N GLY A 276 10.03 -29.48 -0.38
CA GLY A 276 8.80 -30.01 -0.95
C GLY A 276 8.21 -29.10 -2.04
N ASN A 277 8.33 -27.78 -1.86
CA ASN A 277 7.88 -26.79 -2.84
C ASN A 277 8.56 -26.96 -4.21
N GLU A 278 9.87 -27.21 -4.22
CA GLU A 278 10.67 -27.35 -5.45
C GLU A 278 10.36 -28.63 -6.24
N LYS A 279 10.00 -29.73 -5.57
CA LYS A 279 9.92 -31.05 -6.19
C LYS A 279 8.51 -31.58 -6.40
N THR A 280 7.57 -31.22 -5.54
CA THR A 280 6.27 -31.90 -5.43
C THR A 280 5.10 -30.92 -5.24
N GLY A 281 5.38 -29.63 -5.22
CA GLY A 281 4.33 -28.61 -5.19
C GLY A 281 3.49 -28.66 -6.46
N ARG A 282 2.18 -28.42 -6.32
CA ARG A 282 1.26 -28.39 -7.46
C ARG A 282 0.10 -27.41 -7.24
N TRP A 283 -0.42 -26.94 -8.34
CA TRP A 283 -1.66 -26.17 -8.32
C TRP A 283 -2.88 -27.07 -8.22
N ILE A 284 -3.82 -26.71 -7.35
CA ILE A 284 -5.12 -27.36 -7.25
C ILE A 284 -6.18 -26.30 -7.55
N HIS A 285 -6.90 -26.51 -8.63
CA HIS A 285 -7.98 -25.61 -9.08
C HIS A 285 -9.28 -25.97 -8.39
N LYS A 286 -9.93 -25.00 -7.78
CA LYS A 286 -11.26 -25.17 -7.15
C LYS A 286 -12.35 -25.40 -8.20
N TYR A 287 -12.19 -24.79 -9.38
CA TYR A 287 -13.10 -24.89 -10.52
C TYR A 287 -12.34 -25.35 -11.78
N PRO A 288 -11.94 -26.64 -11.85
CA PRO A 288 -11.10 -27.14 -12.94
C PRO A 288 -11.78 -27.12 -14.32
N GLU A 289 -13.12 -27.00 -14.36
CA GLU A 289 -13.91 -26.85 -15.60
C GLU A 289 -13.70 -25.48 -16.28
N ARG A 290 -13.24 -24.46 -15.55
CA ARG A 290 -13.00 -23.10 -16.09
C ARG A 290 -11.67 -23.00 -16.85
N LYS A 291 -11.42 -23.91 -17.78
CA LYS A 291 -10.14 -24.05 -18.48
C LYS A 291 -9.72 -22.83 -19.30
N LYS A 292 -10.69 -22.02 -19.77
CA LYS A 292 -10.42 -20.79 -20.54
C LYS A 292 -10.01 -19.61 -19.66
N ASN A 293 -10.36 -19.62 -18.38
CA ASN A 293 -10.05 -18.55 -17.42
C ASN A 293 -9.42 -19.13 -16.15
N LEU A 294 -8.10 -19.15 -16.12
CA LEU A 294 -7.33 -19.68 -15.00
C LEU A 294 -6.90 -18.56 -14.06
N GLY A 295 -7.03 -18.80 -12.76
CA GLY A 295 -6.55 -17.87 -11.74
C GLY A 295 -5.71 -18.59 -10.71
N TYR A 296 -4.66 -17.91 -10.25
CA TYR A 296 -3.64 -18.45 -9.36
C TYR A 296 -3.42 -17.50 -8.19
N HIS A 297 -3.49 -18.03 -6.98
CA HIS A 297 -3.21 -17.29 -5.75
C HIS A 297 -1.99 -17.85 -5.04
N LEU A 298 -1.03 -16.98 -4.66
CA LEU A 298 0.17 -17.38 -3.96
C LEU A 298 0.69 -16.25 -3.07
N ASN A 299 0.98 -16.56 -1.81
CA ASN A 299 1.57 -15.61 -0.88
C ASN A 299 3.11 -15.65 -0.85
N GLY A 300 3.71 -14.66 -0.19
CA GLY A 300 5.15 -14.47 -0.14
C GLY A 300 5.94 -15.55 0.60
N LEU A 301 5.28 -16.41 1.39
CA LEU A 301 5.94 -17.52 2.07
C LEU A 301 6.51 -18.56 1.07
N ALA A 302 5.98 -18.61 -0.14
CA ALA A 302 6.48 -19.47 -1.21
C ALA A 302 7.73 -18.90 -1.94
N SER A 303 8.09 -17.64 -1.72
CA SER A 303 9.16 -16.96 -2.45
C SER A 303 10.53 -17.62 -2.21
N PRO A 304 11.30 -17.95 -3.25
CA PRO A 304 12.68 -18.38 -3.09
C PRO A 304 13.65 -17.20 -2.85
N PHE A 305 13.19 -15.97 -3.06
CA PHE A 305 14.03 -14.75 -3.01
C PHE A 305 13.96 -14.03 -1.66
N ARG A 306 13.00 -14.42 -0.81
CA ARG A 306 12.77 -13.85 0.51
C ARG A 306 12.62 -14.95 1.56
N ASN A 307 13.34 -14.87 2.67
CA ASN A 307 13.24 -15.84 3.76
C ASN A 307 12.12 -15.49 4.74
N TRP A 308 11.66 -16.48 5.50
CA TRP A 308 10.59 -16.32 6.47
C TRP A 308 10.98 -15.42 7.64
N GLU A 309 12.25 -15.41 8.06
CA GLU A 309 12.72 -14.51 9.12
C GLU A 309 12.51 -13.05 8.76
N SER A 310 12.84 -12.65 7.52
CA SER A 310 12.61 -11.28 7.07
C SER A 310 11.12 -10.92 6.98
N ILE A 311 10.25 -11.90 6.71
CA ILE A 311 8.79 -11.70 6.72
C ILE A 311 8.29 -11.52 8.15
N VAL A 312 8.82 -12.30 9.10
CA VAL A 312 8.48 -12.18 10.52
C VAL A 312 8.97 -10.85 11.09
N GLN A 313 10.18 -10.39 10.73
CA GLN A 313 10.66 -9.07 11.17
C GLN A 313 9.74 -7.94 10.67
N GLU A 314 9.32 -7.96 9.40
CA GLU A 314 8.34 -7.00 8.88
C GLU A 314 7.01 -7.06 9.66
N TRP A 315 6.55 -8.27 10.02
CA TRP A 315 5.36 -8.43 10.86
C TRP A 315 5.54 -7.79 12.25
N LEU A 316 6.69 -7.99 12.89
CA LEU A 316 6.98 -7.43 14.21
C LEU A 316 7.07 -5.90 14.20
N GLU A 317 7.39 -5.30 13.05
CA GLU A 317 7.42 -3.84 12.87
C GLU A 317 6.03 -3.20 12.73
N ILE A 318 4.96 -3.99 12.57
CA ILE A 318 3.59 -3.48 12.39
C ILE A 318 3.11 -2.77 13.66
N LYS A 319 3.34 -3.35 14.86
CA LYS A 319 3.09 -2.73 16.18
C LYS A 319 1.77 -1.93 16.28
N GLY A 320 0.66 -2.49 15.81
CA GLY A 320 -0.64 -1.81 15.82
C GLY A 320 -0.86 -0.75 14.74
N ASP A 321 0.08 -0.55 13.83
CA ASP A 321 -0.07 0.33 12.66
C ASP A 321 -0.93 -0.35 11.59
N VAL A 322 -2.17 0.12 11.44
CA VAL A 322 -3.16 -0.44 10.49
C VAL A 322 -2.69 -0.32 9.03
N GLU A 323 -1.97 0.75 8.66
CA GLU A 323 -1.46 0.90 7.30
C GLU A 323 -0.32 -0.07 7.00
N LYS A 324 0.57 -0.33 7.96
CA LYS A 324 1.59 -1.38 7.84
C LYS A 324 0.95 -2.77 7.79
N LEU A 325 -0.06 -3.03 8.62
CA LEU A 325 -0.82 -4.29 8.60
C LEU A 325 -1.48 -4.51 7.24
N LYS A 326 -2.15 -3.50 6.71
CA LYS A 326 -2.76 -3.54 5.37
C LYS A 326 -1.72 -3.82 4.29
N ALA A 327 -0.59 -3.12 4.32
CA ALA A 327 0.51 -3.35 3.39
C ALA A 327 1.01 -4.79 3.47
N PHE A 328 1.22 -5.34 4.67
CA PHE A 328 1.66 -6.71 4.88
C PHE A 328 0.65 -7.74 4.31
N ILE A 329 -0.63 -7.61 4.66
CA ILE A 329 -1.68 -8.52 4.18
C ILE A 329 -1.75 -8.48 2.65
N ASN A 330 -1.76 -7.29 2.05
CA ASN A 330 -1.89 -7.15 0.61
C ASN A 330 -0.64 -7.63 -0.14
N THR A 331 0.56 -7.17 0.27
CA THR A 331 1.78 -7.36 -0.52
C THR A 331 2.55 -8.64 -0.18
N VAL A 332 2.46 -9.10 1.07
CA VAL A 332 3.15 -10.32 1.53
C VAL A 332 2.23 -11.52 1.49
N LEU A 333 1.00 -11.40 1.99
CA LEU A 333 0.06 -12.52 2.00
C LEU A 333 -0.72 -12.64 0.69
N ALA A 334 -0.74 -11.59 -0.14
CA ALA A 334 -1.56 -11.51 -1.35
C ALA A 334 -3.07 -11.71 -1.05
N GLU A 335 -3.50 -11.26 0.11
CA GLU A 335 -4.88 -11.32 0.56
C GLU A 335 -5.47 -9.91 0.57
N THR A 336 -6.77 -9.80 0.37
CA THR A 336 -7.47 -8.52 0.52
C THR A 336 -7.52 -8.15 1.99
N PHE A 337 -7.19 -6.90 2.29
CA PHE A 337 -7.37 -6.38 3.63
C PHE A 337 -8.86 -6.22 3.92
N GLU A 338 -9.35 -7.02 4.83
CA GLU A 338 -10.66 -6.86 5.41
C GLU A 338 -10.49 -6.11 6.73
N GLN A 339 -10.80 -4.83 6.70
CA GLN A 339 -11.03 -4.16 7.95
C GLN A 339 -12.33 -4.75 8.48
N GLU A 340 -12.26 -5.52 9.57
CA GLU A 340 -13.48 -5.87 10.29
C GLU A 340 -14.21 -4.55 10.51
N TYR A 341 -15.36 -4.40 9.86
CA TYR A 341 -16.25 -3.30 10.16
C TYR A 341 -16.69 -3.53 11.59
N THR A 342 -15.88 -3.04 12.52
CA THR A 342 -16.25 -3.00 13.92
C THR A 342 -17.63 -2.38 13.95
N GLY A 343 -18.55 -3.15 14.47
CA GLY A 343 -19.94 -2.72 14.53
C GLY A 343 -19.97 -1.31 15.10
N ARG A 344 -20.90 -0.47 14.63
CA ARG A 344 -21.08 0.92 15.04
C ARG A 344 -20.64 1.13 16.49
N LEU A 345 -19.58 1.89 16.69
CA LEU A 345 -19.10 2.23 18.03
C LEU A 345 -20.28 2.84 18.82
N ASP A 346 -20.62 2.24 19.93
CA ASP A 346 -21.74 2.69 20.76
C ASP A 346 -21.27 3.83 21.68
N PRO A 347 -21.77 5.06 21.51
CA PRO A 347 -21.41 6.17 22.37
C PRO A 347 -21.68 5.88 23.85
N LYS A 348 -22.71 5.05 24.16
CA LYS A 348 -23.02 4.63 25.54
C LYS A 348 -22.01 3.66 26.13
N LYS A 349 -21.27 2.92 25.29
CA LYS A 349 -20.14 2.09 25.73
C LYS A 349 -18.90 2.92 25.93
N LEU A 350 -18.60 3.84 25.01
CA LEU A 350 -17.42 4.70 25.09
C LEU A 350 -17.47 5.65 26.28
N ILE A 351 -18.63 6.23 26.62
CA ILE A 351 -18.75 7.11 27.77
C ILE A 351 -18.37 6.40 29.10
N LYS A 352 -18.46 5.08 29.17
CA LYS A 352 -18.00 4.33 30.35
C LYS A 352 -16.50 4.47 30.61
N ARG A 353 -15.71 4.86 29.59
CA ARG A 353 -14.27 5.14 29.74
C ARG A 353 -13.99 6.45 30.48
N THR A 354 -14.98 7.30 30.73
CA THR A 354 -14.88 8.50 31.57
C THR A 354 -14.97 8.22 33.07
N ARG A 355 -14.92 6.95 33.50
CA ARG A 355 -14.82 6.61 34.93
C ARG A 355 -13.51 7.07 35.57
N GLU A 356 -12.47 7.20 34.76
CA GLU A 356 -11.19 7.76 35.17
C GLU A 356 -11.29 9.29 35.25
N LYS A 357 -10.78 9.86 36.34
CA LYS A 357 -10.71 11.31 36.56
C LYS A 357 -9.28 11.68 36.84
N TYR A 358 -8.76 12.63 36.08
CA TYR A 358 -7.37 13.09 36.26
C TYR A 358 -7.26 14.59 36.02
N SER A 359 -6.83 15.31 37.07
CA SER A 359 -6.53 16.77 37.02
C SER A 359 -5.12 17.05 36.47
N TYR A 360 -4.27 16.02 36.47
CA TYR A 360 -2.87 16.07 36.02
C TYR A 360 -2.67 15.20 34.78
N ILE A 361 -1.55 15.44 34.07
CA ILE A 361 -1.14 14.52 32.99
C ILE A 361 -0.86 13.14 33.61
N PRO A 362 -1.43 12.04 33.08
CA PRO A 362 -1.08 10.70 33.51
C PRO A 362 0.41 10.40 33.34
N ASP A 363 1.03 9.72 34.32
CA ASP A 363 2.49 9.49 34.32
C ASP A 363 3.01 8.75 33.09
N LYS A 364 2.18 7.92 32.47
CA LYS A 364 2.53 7.20 31.23
C LYS A 364 2.53 8.08 29.98
N ALA A 365 1.95 9.28 30.06
CA ALA A 365 1.89 10.18 28.91
C ALA A 365 3.24 10.90 28.71
N LEU A 366 3.63 11.05 27.45
CA LEU A 366 4.95 11.54 27.04
C LEU A 366 4.88 12.83 26.20
N ILE A 367 3.75 13.05 25.50
CA ILE A 367 3.59 14.18 24.58
C ILE A 367 2.12 14.60 24.50
N LEU A 368 1.85 15.86 24.22
CA LEU A 368 0.52 16.43 24.01
C LEU A 368 0.34 16.89 22.58
N THR A 369 -0.81 16.58 21.97
CA THR A 369 -1.21 17.11 20.67
C THR A 369 -2.64 17.64 20.71
N ALA A 370 -3.01 18.51 19.76
CA ALA A 370 -4.35 19.04 19.64
C ALA A 370 -4.89 18.92 18.21
N GLY A 371 -6.16 18.60 18.10
CA GLY A 371 -6.92 18.69 16.85
C GLY A 371 -7.98 19.79 16.98
N VAL A 372 -8.10 20.60 15.93
CA VAL A 372 -9.00 21.76 15.92
C VAL A 372 -9.86 21.72 14.67
N ASP A 373 -11.17 21.77 14.86
CA ASP A 373 -12.16 21.82 13.82
C ASP A 373 -12.91 23.15 13.86
N ILE A 374 -13.00 23.83 12.70
CA ILE A 374 -13.56 25.17 12.57
C ILE A 374 -14.96 25.07 11.98
N GLN A 375 -15.95 25.47 12.78
CA GLN A 375 -17.35 25.54 12.37
C GLN A 375 -17.81 26.99 12.18
N ASP A 376 -19.00 27.23 11.64
CA ASP A 376 -19.48 28.60 11.35
C ASP A 376 -19.65 29.49 12.59
N LYS A 377 -19.92 28.91 13.77
CA LYS A 377 -20.25 29.66 15.00
C LYS A 377 -19.45 29.24 16.24
N TRP A 378 -18.54 28.28 16.09
CA TRP A 378 -17.69 27.78 17.17
C TRP A 378 -16.44 27.11 16.64
N ILE A 379 -15.46 26.96 17.49
CA ILE A 379 -14.24 26.19 17.28
C ILE A 379 -14.27 25.03 18.26
N ALA A 380 -14.13 23.79 17.75
CA ALA A 380 -13.97 22.59 18.55
C ALA A 380 -12.48 22.21 18.68
N ILE A 381 -12.05 21.83 19.87
CA ILE A 381 -10.64 21.54 20.17
C ILE A 381 -10.60 20.27 21.02
N ASP A 382 -9.85 19.25 20.61
CA ASP A 382 -9.61 18.04 21.38
C ASP A 382 -8.11 17.93 21.70
N ILE A 383 -7.74 17.96 22.99
CA ILE A 383 -6.37 17.92 23.48
C ILE A 383 -6.10 16.54 24.06
N ASN A 384 -5.11 15.86 23.52
CA ASN A 384 -4.78 14.50 23.87
C ASN A 384 -3.33 14.34 24.31
N ALA A 385 -3.13 13.65 25.42
CA ALA A 385 -1.85 13.15 25.87
C ALA A 385 -1.63 11.73 25.34
N TRP A 386 -0.39 11.36 25.03
CA TRP A 386 -0.04 10.10 24.38
C TRP A 386 1.15 9.44 25.05
N GLY A 387 1.11 8.11 25.16
CA GLY A 387 2.15 7.26 25.72
C GLY A 387 2.54 6.12 24.79
N LEU A 388 3.22 5.11 25.35
CA LEU A 388 3.67 3.92 24.62
C LEU A 388 2.52 3.23 23.89
N GLY A 389 2.81 2.62 22.74
CA GLY A 389 1.83 1.92 21.93
C GLY A 389 0.66 2.80 21.47
N TYR A 390 0.86 4.13 21.39
CA TYR A 390 -0.18 5.11 21.06
C TYR A 390 -1.39 5.10 22.02
N GLU A 391 -1.24 4.58 23.26
CA GLU A 391 -2.21 4.76 24.33
C GLU A 391 -2.45 6.26 24.53
N SER A 392 -3.71 6.69 24.63
CA SER A 392 -4.04 8.12 24.69
C SER A 392 -4.98 8.49 25.80
N TRP A 393 -4.79 9.67 26.37
CA TRP A 393 -5.64 10.27 27.41
C TRP A 393 -6.20 11.59 26.89
N GLY A 394 -7.51 11.64 26.70
CA GLY A 394 -8.21 12.89 26.41
C GLY A 394 -8.12 13.82 27.61
N MET A 395 -7.39 14.92 27.48
CA MET A 395 -7.20 15.89 28.54
C MET A 395 -8.40 16.83 28.67
N GLU A 396 -8.79 17.45 27.57
CA GLU A 396 -9.92 18.38 27.50
C GLU A 396 -10.50 18.42 26.09
N TYR A 397 -11.83 18.43 25.98
CA TYR A 397 -12.55 18.79 24.76
C TYR A 397 -13.25 20.13 25.00
N ILE A 398 -12.91 21.13 24.19
CA ILE A 398 -13.31 22.52 24.39
C ILE A 398 -14.10 23.00 23.17
N ILE A 399 -15.23 23.66 23.40
CA ILE A 399 -15.97 24.37 22.36
C ILE A 399 -15.92 25.85 22.66
N LEU A 400 -15.28 26.62 21.79
CA LEU A 400 -15.24 28.06 21.85
C LEU A 400 -16.36 28.63 20.99
N HIS A 401 -17.41 29.13 21.60
CA HIS A 401 -18.49 29.85 20.91
C HIS A 401 -18.10 31.31 20.66
N GLY A 402 -18.41 31.82 19.47
CA GLY A 402 -18.19 33.22 19.10
C GLY A 402 -18.31 33.46 17.59
N ASP A 403 -18.19 34.71 17.20
CA ASP A 403 -18.13 35.11 15.79
C ASP A 403 -16.69 34.99 15.29
N LEU A 404 -16.46 34.09 14.31
CA LEU A 404 -15.14 33.86 13.73
C LEU A 404 -14.59 35.05 12.92
N ASN A 405 -15.39 36.06 12.65
CA ASN A 405 -14.91 37.31 12.06
C ASN A 405 -14.23 38.22 13.10
N GLN A 406 -14.49 38.00 14.39
CA GLN A 406 -13.90 38.75 15.50
C GLN A 406 -12.59 38.16 15.96
N GLN A 407 -11.63 39.00 16.33
CA GLN A 407 -10.30 38.59 16.80
C GLN A 407 -10.36 37.82 18.14
N GLU A 408 -11.34 38.14 18.98
CA GLU A 408 -11.48 37.59 20.33
C GLU A 408 -11.50 36.05 20.38
N ILE A 409 -12.22 35.39 19.45
CA ILE A 409 -12.30 33.92 19.45
C ILE A 409 -10.94 33.29 19.09
N TRP A 410 -10.18 33.93 18.21
CA TRP A 410 -8.83 33.49 17.83
C TRP A 410 -7.82 33.70 18.96
N ASP A 411 -7.94 34.76 19.73
CA ASP A 411 -7.12 35.00 20.91
C ASP A 411 -7.42 33.96 22.01
N ARG A 412 -8.67 33.56 22.15
CA ARG A 412 -9.07 32.46 23.03
C ARG A 412 -8.50 31.12 22.56
N LEU A 413 -8.56 30.84 21.26
CA LEU A 413 -7.94 29.65 20.68
C LEU A 413 -6.42 29.63 20.96
N ASP A 414 -5.74 30.76 20.76
CA ASP A 414 -4.30 30.86 21.00
C ASP A 414 -3.95 30.58 22.47
N LYS A 415 -4.72 31.12 23.42
CA LYS A 415 -4.56 30.83 24.86
C LYS A 415 -4.75 29.34 25.16
N VAL A 416 -5.69 28.66 24.54
CA VAL A 416 -5.90 27.23 24.71
C VAL A 416 -4.70 26.43 24.17
N LEU A 417 -4.18 26.80 23.01
CA LEU A 417 -3.05 26.10 22.38
C LEU A 417 -1.70 26.41 23.04
N ASP A 418 -1.59 27.47 23.85
CA ASP A 418 -0.39 27.80 24.62
C ASP A 418 -0.45 27.33 26.09
N LYS A 419 -1.55 26.68 26.49
CA LYS A 419 -1.76 26.20 27.85
C LYS A 419 -0.70 25.19 28.27
N GLU A 420 -0.26 25.30 29.53
CA GLU A 420 0.62 24.32 30.18
C GLU A 420 -0.20 23.28 30.94
N TYR A 421 0.20 22.03 30.83
CA TYR A 421 -0.36 20.92 31.56
C TYR A 421 0.69 20.35 32.51
N PHE A 422 0.26 19.91 33.69
CA PHE A 422 1.16 19.51 34.79
C PHE A 422 1.01 18.02 35.09
N TYR A 423 2.11 17.39 35.42
CA TYR A 423 2.12 16.10 36.11
C TYR A 423 1.94 16.30 37.60
N GLN A 424 1.64 15.25 38.34
CA GLN A 424 1.42 15.32 39.80
C GLN A 424 2.68 15.78 40.57
N ASN A 425 3.86 15.50 40.06
CA ASN A 425 5.14 15.92 40.66
C ASN A 425 5.53 17.38 40.35
N GLY A 426 4.71 18.12 39.62
CA GLY A 426 4.93 19.51 39.24
C GLY A 426 5.67 19.71 37.90
N ASP A 427 6.18 18.66 37.28
CA ASP A 427 6.70 18.74 35.91
C ASP A 427 5.57 19.13 34.95
N LYS A 428 5.91 19.70 33.80
CA LYS A 428 4.91 20.19 32.84
C LYS A 428 5.23 19.82 31.42
N LEU A 429 4.20 19.86 30.59
CA LEU A 429 4.29 19.78 29.14
C LEU A 429 3.45 20.88 28.48
N LYS A 430 3.87 21.31 27.31
CA LYS A 430 3.04 22.09 26.36
C LYS A 430 2.51 21.23 25.24
N ILE A 431 1.52 21.71 24.51
CA ILE A 431 1.04 21.07 23.29
C ILE A 431 2.17 21.12 22.27
N TYR A 432 2.67 19.95 21.90
CA TYR A 432 3.78 19.79 20.95
C TYR A 432 3.40 20.29 19.54
N ALA A 433 2.21 19.91 19.08
CA ALA A 433 1.69 20.33 17.77
C ALA A 433 0.16 20.37 17.77
N ALA A 434 -0.39 21.26 16.97
CA ALA A 434 -1.83 21.36 16.73
C ALA A 434 -2.13 21.37 15.23
N CYS A 435 -3.11 20.55 14.80
CA CYS A 435 -3.59 20.53 13.43
C CYS A 435 -4.97 21.16 13.35
N ILE A 436 -5.14 22.17 12.46
CA ILE A 436 -6.36 22.97 12.32
C ILE A 436 -6.93 22.75 10.92
N ASP A 437 -8.21 22.33 10.83
CA ASP A 437 -8.88 22.19 9.54
C ASP A 437 -9.06 23.54 8.83
N THR A 438 -8.79 23.53 7.53
CA THR A 438 -8.91 24.69 6.64
C THR A 438 -10.02 24.54 5.61
N GLY A 439 -10.84 23.49 5.72
CA GLY A 439 -11.82 23.11 4.70
C GLY A 439 -13.13 23.89 4.70
N GLY A 440 -13.41 24.71 5.73
CA GLY A 440 -14.67 25.41 5.91
C GLY A 440 -14.75 26.78 5.23
N HIS A 441 -15.82 27.53 5.53
CA HIS A 441 -16.09 28.88 4.98
C HIS A 441 -15.08 29.94 5.46
N HIS A 442 -14.39 29.72 6.59
CA HIS A 442 -13.48 30.68 7.21
C HIS A 442 -12.00 30.41 6.88
N THR A 443 -11.72 29.78 5.75
CA THR A 443 -10.35 29.37 5.33
C THR A 443 -9.30 30.49 5.47
N GLN A 444 -9.61 31.73 5.03
CA GLN A 444 -8.66 32.84 5.12
C GLN A 444 -8.33 33.21 6.57
N LYS A 445 -9.32 33.24 7.45
CA LYS A 445 -9.11 33.50 8.88
C LYS A 445 -8.22 32.44 9.54
N VAL A 446 -8.39 31.17 9.14
CA VAL A 446 -7.51 30.09 9.58
C VAL A 446 -6.08 30.33 9.10
N TYR A 447 -5.88 30.75 7.84
CA TYR A 447 -4.55 31.06 7.31
C TYR A 447 -3.91 32.23 8.07
N ASP A 448 -4.65 33.30 8.34
CA ASP A 448 -4.19 34.45 9.12
C ASP A 448 -3.77 34.04 10.55
N PHE A 449 -4.49 33.09 11.15
CA PHE A 449 -4.16 32.57 12.48
C PHE A 449 -2.93 31.65 12.45
N VAL A 450 -2.85 30.73 11.49
CA VAL A 450 -1.79 29.72 11.38
C VAL A 450 -0.45 30.34 10.95
N SER A 451 -0.46 31.27 9.99
CA SER A 451 0.74 31.82 9.36
C SER A 451 1.80 32.29 10.36
N PRO A 452 1.49 33.16 11.35
CA PRO A 452 2.48 33.62 12.33
C PRO A 452 2.81 32.58 13.41
N ARG A 453 2.14 31.40 13.40
CA ARG A 453 2.26 30.37 14.46
C ARG A 453 2.83 29.04 13.97
N GLN A 454 3.22 28.93 12.71
CA GLN A 454 3.81 27.70 12.17
C GLN A 454 5.08 27.28 12.92
N TYR A 455 5.86 28.24 13.43
CA TYR A 455 7.03 27.96 14.25
C TYR A 455 6.69 27.21 15.57
N ARG A 456 5.45 27.32 16.07
CA ARG A 456 4.92 26.58 17.22
C ARG A 456 4.32 25.23 16.80
N ARG A 457 4.53 24.78 15.56
CA ARG A 457 3.94 23.57 14.97
C ARG A 457 2.39 23.58 14.97
N ILE A 458 1.81 24.78 14.81
CA ILE A 458 0.40 24.96 14.51
C ILE A 458 0.26 24.88 12.99
N ILE A 459 -0.43 23.83 12.49
CA ILE A 459 -0.40 23.41 11.10
C ILE A 459 -1.80 23.47 10.54
N GLY A 460 -1.97 24.20 9.43
CA GLY A 460 -3.19 24.14 8.64
C GLY A 460 -3.25 22.83 7.86
N ILE A 461 -4.36 22.10 7.94
CA ILE A 461 -4.56 20.83 7.25
C ILE A 461 -5.75 20.90 6.32
N LYS A 462 -5.72 20.10 5.24
CA LYS A 462 -6.84 19.91 4.33
C LYS A 462 -7.08 18.44 4.07
N GLY A 463 -8.28 17.95 4.38
CA GLY A 463 -8.71 16.60 4.13
C GLY A 463 -8.86 16.30 2.64
N LEU A 464 -8.30 15.17 2.20
CA LEU A 464 -8.52 14.58 0.89
C LEU A 464 -9.23 13.24 1.08
N GLY A 465 -10.40 13.11 0.46
CA GLY A 465 -11.13 11.84 0.40
C GLY A 465 -10.51 10.92 -0.65
N GLY A 466 -10.77 9.64 -0.54
CA GLY A 466 -10.36 8.61 -1.50
C GLY A 466 -9.73 7.41 -0.82
N GLU A 467 -9.80 6.26 -1.50
CA GLU A 467 -9.04 5.07 -1.12
C GLU A 467 -7.57 5.29 -1.48
N ASN A 468 -6.66 4.84 -0.65
CA ASN A 468 -5.20 4.92 -0.89
C ASN A 468 -4.56 6.33 -0.83
N VAL A 469 -5.22 7.32 -0.26
CA VAL A 469 -4.58 8.59 0.06
C VAL A 469 -3.86 8.45 1.41
N PRO A 470 -2.52 8.59 1.47
CA PRO A 470 -1.78 8.43 2.72
C PRO A 470 -2.14 9.54 3.71
N ILE A 471 -2.04 9.25 5.02
CA ILE A 471 -2.32 10.24 6.09
C ILE A 471 -1.47 11.49 5.88
N ASN A 472 -0.16 11.33 5.67
CA ASN A 472 0.71 12.43 5.26
C ASN A 472 0.83 12.44 3.73
N ASN A 473 0.07 13.28 3.05
CA ASN A 473 0.10 13.44 1.59
C ASN A 473 0.89 14.69 1.15
N GLY A 474 1.76 15.19 2.02
CA GLY A 474 2.72 16.23 1.74
C GLY A 474 2.20 17.66 1.93
N PHE A 475 3.17 18.56 2.10
CA PHE A 475 2.93 20.00 2.24
C PHE A 475 2.87 20.68 0.87
N ARG A 476 1.97 21.66 0.75
CA ARG A 476 1.86 22.55 -0.42
C ARG A 476 1.72 23.99 0.05
N LYS A 477 2.42 24.90 -0.59
CA LYS A 477 2.21 26.32 -0.33
C LYS A 477 0.85 26.76 -0.88
N THR A 478 0.11 27.56 -0.09
CA THR A 478 -1.09 28.22 -0.57
C THR A 478 -0.77 29.17 -1.72
N LYS A 479 -1.80 29.55 -2.53
CA LYS A 479 -1.60 30.41 -3.71
C LYS A 479 -0.86 31.70 -3.38
N ASN A 480 -1.15 32.30 -2.23
CA ASN A 480 -0.50 33.54 -1.77
C ASN A 480 0.76 33.27 -0.94
N LYS A 481 1.22 31.99 -0.85
CA LYS A 481 2.38 31.58 -0.05
C LYS A 481 2.30 31.94 1.44
N GLU A 482 1.10 32.08 1.98
CA GLU A 482 0.86 32.48 3.36
C GLU A 482 1.22 31.38 4.36
N ILE A 483 0.85 30.13 4.03
CA ILE A 483 1.14 28.96 4.87
C ILE A 483 1.60 27.75 4.05
N ASP A 484 2.33 26.86 4.72
CA ASP A 484 2.56 25.50 4.27
C ASP A 484 1.35 24.65 4.71
N LEU A 485 0.44 24.38 3.78
CA LEU A 485 -0.77 23.61 4.00
C LEU A 485 -0.49 22.12 3.82
N LEU A 486 -0.82 21.32 4.82
CA LEU A 486 -0.69 19.86 4.75
C LEU A 486 -1.95 19.24 4.14
N SER A 487 -1.77 18.41 3.12
CA SER A 487 -2.83 17.53 2.61
C SER A 487 -2.83 16.21 3.38
N ILE A 488 -3.98 15.80 3.93
CA ILE A 488 -4.12 14.57 4.72
C ILE A 488 -5.13 13.62 4.09
N GLY A 489 -4.84 12.31 4.13
CA GLY A 489 -5.77 11.25 3.74
C GLY A 489 -6.83 11.03 4.82
N SER A 490 -8.02 11.63 4.64
CA SER A 490 -9.08 11.58 5.65
C SER A 490 -9.57 10.16 5.94
N ASN A 491 -9.72 9.31 4.93
CA ASN A 491 -10.21 7.94 5.12
C ASN A 491 -9.21 7.09 5.92
N ALA A 492 -7.93 7.13 5.56
CA ALA A 492 -6.88 6.40 6.28
C ALA A 492 -6.76 6.85 7.74
N LEU A 493 -6.88 8.15 7.99
CA LEU A 493 -6.84 8.72 9.34
C LEU A 493 -8.04 8.28 10.19
N LYS A 494 -9.25 8.30 9.61
CA LYS A 494 -10.48 7.81 10.25
C LYS A 494 -10.40 6.31 10.57
N ASP A 495 -9.79 5.52 9.70
CA ASP A 495 -9.56 4.09 9.92
C ASP A 495 -8.68 3.84 11.15
N VAL A 496 -7.57 4.57 11.28
CA VAL A 496 -6.67 4.47 12.44
C VAL A 496 -7.38 4.85 13.73
N VAL A 497 -8.07 5.99 13.75
CA VAL A 497 -8.75 6.47 14.95
C VAL A 497 -9.91 5.56 15.35
N SER A 498 -10.69 5.07 14.39
CA SER A 498 -11.76 4.11 14.65
C SER A 498 -11.23 2.81 15.26
N GLY A 499 -10.12 2.27 14.75
CA GLY A 499 -9.48 1.09 15.32
C GLY A 499 -9.02 1.31 16.78
N ARG A 500 -8.43 2.48 17.08
CA ARG A 500 -8.02 2.84 18.45
C ARG A 500 -9.22 3.02 19.39
N LEU A 501 -10.33 3.55 18.90
CA LEU A 501 -11.57 3.67 19.69
C LEU A 501 -12.21 2.31 20.00
N ASP A 502 -11.98 1.30 19.16
CA ASP A 502 -12.46 -0.06 19.40
C ASP A 502 -11.54 -0.89 20.30
N ALA A 503 -10.27 -0.49 20.45
CA ALA A 503 -9.29 -1.17 21.29
C ALA A 503 -9.80 -1.38 22.73
N ARG A 504 -9.46 -2.52 23.32
CA ARG A 504 -9.79 -2.87 24.70
C ARG A 504 -8.73 -2.35 25.65
N ILE A 505 -9.06 -2.27 26.94
CA ILE A 505 -8.09 -1.89 27.96
C ILE A 505 -6.86 -2.80 27.91
N ASN A 506 -5.65 -2.20 27.98
CA ASN A 506 -4.34 -2.83 27.82
C ASN A 506 -3.99 -3.28 26.39
N GLU A 507 -4.80 -2.96 25.38
CA GLU A 507 -4.40 -3.09 23.98
C GLU A 507 -3.75 -1.79 23.49
N GLU A 508 -2.86 -1.92 22.51
CA GLU A 508 -2.23 -0.75 21.88
C GLU A 508 -3.29 0.20 21.29
N GLY A 509 -3.05 1.50 21.46
CA GLY A 509 -3.95 2.53 20.97
C GLY A 509 -5.19 2.77 21.83
N TYR A 510 -5.34 2.12 22.99
CA TYR A 510 -6.49 2.35 23.85
C TYR A 510 -6.67 3.83 24.18
N CYS A 511 -7.91 4.31 24.11
CA CYS A 511 -8.26 5.71 24.36
C CYS A 511 -8.96 5.86 25.72
N HIS A 512 -8.34 6.59 26.64
CA HIS A 512 -8.92 7.06 27.89
C HIS A 512 -9.56 8.43 27.70
N PHE A 513 -10.58 8.72 28.49
CA PHE A 513 -11.28 10.02 28.47
C PHE A 513 -11.46 10.54 29.89
N ASN A 514 -11.11 11.82 30.11
CA ASN A 514 -11.21 12.43 31.43
C ASN A 514 -12.65 12.64 31.85
N GLY A 515 -13.07 11.97 32.93
CA GLY A 515 -14.41 12.09 33.50
C GLY A 515 -14.56 13.21 34.53
N GLU A 516 -13.57 14.08 34.67
CA GLU A 516 -13.67 15.24 35.56
C GLU A 516 -14.67 16.26 34.98
N TYR A 517 -15.46 16.84 35.86
CA TYR A 517 -16.47 17.83 35.43
C TYR A 517 -15.83 19.02 34.72
N GLY A 518 -16.43 19.42 33.61
CA GLY A 518 -15.94 20.55 32.81
C GLY A 518 -14.85 20.20 31.78
N LYS A 519 -14.44 18.91 31.68
CA LYS A 519 -13.45 18.47 30.67
C LYS A 519 -14.03 18.16 29.29
N GLY A 520 -15.36 18.28 29.12
CA GLY A 520 -16.05 18.23 27.82
C GLY A 520 -16.33 16.84 27.25
N TYR A 521 -15.91 15.75 27.91
CA TYR A 521 -16.16 14.37 27.45
C TYR A 521 -17.53 13.85 27.94
N ASP A 522 -18.58 14.51 27.49
CA ASP A 522 -19.98 14.17 27.78
C ASP A 522 -20.61 13.27 26.69
N LEU A 523 -21.90 12.98 26.83
CA LEU A 523 -22.60 12.13 25.86
C LEU A 523 -22.65 12.77 24.45
N GLU A 524 -22.72 14.09 24.35
CA GLU A 524 -22.75 14.79 23.06
C GLU A 524 -21.39 14.66 22.35
N TYR A 525 -20.27 14.75 23.10
CA TYR A 525 -18.95 14.46 22.55
C TYR A 525 -18.90 13.03 21.99
N PHE A 526 -19.33 12.01 22.76
CA PHE A 526 -19.29 10.62 22.28
C PHE A 526 -20.24 10.35 21.12
N LYS A 527 -21.36 11.05 21.01
CA LYS A 527 -22.20 11.03 19.82
C LYS A 527 -21.46 11.59 18.61
N SER A 528 -20.78 12.73 18.77
CA SER A 528 -20.01 13.35 17.70
C SER A 528 -18.77 12.50 17.33
N LEU A 529 -18.15 11.84 18.30
CA LEU A 529 -17.02 10.91 18.09
C LEU A 529 -17.41 9.67 17.29
N THR A 530 -18.69 9.26 17.35
CA THR A 530 -19.23 8.08 16.64
C THR A 530 -20.21 8.47 15.53
N ALA A 531 -20.09 9.70 15.02
CA ALA A 531 -21.02 10.28 14.06
C ALA A 531 -20.83 9.77 12.63
N GLU A 532 -19.77 9.03 12.37
CA GLU A 532 -19.49 8.47 11.05
C GLU A 532 -19.30 6.95 11.13
N ILE A 533 -19.72 6.28 10.10
CA ILE A 533 -19.53 4.84 9.92
C ILE A 533 -18.93 4.54 8.55
N LYS A 534 -18.18 3.46 8.48
CA LYS A 534 -17.63 2.96 7.23
C LYS A 534 -18.67 2.08 6.55
N VAL A 535 -19.05 2.41 5.33
CA VAL A 535 -20.06 1.68 4.55
C VAL A 535 -19.53 1.36 3.16
N GLN A 536 -20.01 0.27 2.58
CA GLN A 536 -19.73 -0.04 1.19
C GLN A 536 -20.85 0.51 0.31
N GLU A 537 -20.53 1.51 -0.52
CA GLU A 537 -21.45 2.07 -1.51
C GLU A 537 -20.83 1.94 -2.91
N ASN A 538 -21.55 1.33 -3.86
CA ASN A 538 -21.12 1.17 -5.25
C ASN A 538 -19.71 0.55 -5.42
N ARG A 539 -19.42 -0.51 -4.67
CA ARG A 539 -18.11 -1.19 -4.61
C ARG A 539 -16.95 -0.32 -4.09
N LYS A 540 -17.25 0.83 -3.50
CA LYS A 540 -16.29 1.68 -2.80
C LYS A 540 -16.56 1.65 -1.33
N VAL A 541 -15.50 1.68 -0.54
CA VAL A 541 -15.60 1.81 0.91
C VAL A 541 -15.47 3.28 1.25
N VAL A 542 -16.53 3.86 1.83
CA VAL A 542 -16.60 5.28 2.16
C VAL A 542 -16.99 5.48 3.62
N TRP A 543 -16.49 6.56 4.21
CA TRP A 543 -16.97 7.04 5.50
C TRP A 543 -18.24 7.86 5.27
N LYS A 544 -19.33 7.46 5.92
CA LYS A 544 -20.64 8.09 5.82
C LYS A 544 -21.04 8.72 7.15
N LYS A 545 -21.34 10.00 7.12
CA LYS A 545 -21.85 10.75 8.25
C LYS A 545 -23.29 10.29 8.56
N ILE A 546 -23.54 9.86 9.79
CA ILE A 546 -24.84 9.37 10.27
C ILE A 546 -25.47 10.27 11.33
N GLN A 547 -24.74 11.29 11.79
CA GLN A 547 -25.23 12.32 12.73
C GLN A 547 -24.81 13.71 12.21
N THR A 548 -25.53 14.72 12.64
CA THR A 548 -25.30 16.11 12.20
C THR A 548 -23.95 16.65 12.66
N ARG A 549 -23.54 16.31 13.88
CA ARG A 549 -22.29 16.77 14.50
C ARG A 549 -21.25 15.65 14.50
N ASN A 550 -20.06 15.90 14.00
CA ASN A 550 -18.93 14.97 13.94
C ASN A 550 -17.60 15.58 14.40
N GLU A 551 -17.63 16.80 14.95
CA GLU A 551 -16.43 17.56 15.29
C GLU A 551 -15.54 16.82 16.29
N GLY A 552 -16.11 16.03 17.21
CA GLY A 552 -15.33 15.19 18.15
C GLY A 552 -14.49 14.14 17.43
N PHE A 553 -15.02 13.54 16.36
CA PHE A 553 -14.28 12.57 15.55
C PHE A 553 -13.18 13.25 14.72
N ASP A 554 -13.52 14.36 14.06
CA ASP A 554 -12.57 15.10 13.24
C ASP A 554 -11.42 15.68 14.10
N CYS A 555 -11.71 16.29 15.27
CA CYS A 555 -10.69 16.76 16.20
C CYS A 555 -9.78 15.64 16.70
N LYS A 556 -10.33 14.46 17.05
CA LYS A 556 -9.53 13.28 17.46
C LYS A 556 -8.63 12.80 16.32
N CYS A 557 -9.14 12.81 15.09
CA CYS A 557 -8.35 12.54 13.89
C CYS A 557 -7.20 13.55 13.75
N TYR A 558 -7.50 14.84 13.82
CA TYR A 558 -6.50 15.89 13.63
C TYR A 558 -5.42 15.90 14.74
N ALA A 559 -5.78 15.55 15.97
CA ALA A 559 -4.82 15.37 17.05
C ALA A 559 -3.84 14.18 16.82
N THR A 560 -4.21 13.24 15.94
CA THR A 560 -3.37 12.08 15.58
C THR A 560 -2.36 12.42 14.47
N VAL A 561 -2.64 13.40 13.62
CA VAL A 561 -1.81 13.77 12.44
C VAL A 561 -0.33 14.06 12.78
N PRO A 562 0.02 14.73 13.90
CA PRO A 562 1.42 15.02 14.23
C PRO A 562 2.34 13.80 14.23
N PHE A 563 1.87 12.63 14.61
CA PHE A 563 2.68 11.40 14.61
C PHE A 563 3.17 11.03 13.21
N TYR A 564 2.36 11.28 12.19
CA TYR A 564 2.68 10.96 10.79
C TYR A 564 3.53 12.03 10.10
N ILE A 565 3.45 13.28 10.56
CA ILE A 565 4.22 14.39 10.00
C ILE A 565 5.64 14.39 10.55
N PHE A 566 5.74 14.34 11.89
CA PHE A 566 7.01 14.46 12.60
C PHE A 566 7.67 13.12 12.89
N ARG A 567 7.08 12.01 12.42
CA ARG A 567 7.55 10.63 12.65
C ARG A 567 7.83 10.37 14.12
N ILE A 568 6.88 10.77 14.98
CA ILE A 568 6.98 10.61 16.42
C ILE A 568 6.73 9.14 16.76
N GLU A 569 7.72 8.51 17.38
CA GLU A 569 7.63 7.17 17.92
C GLU A 569 7.60 7.24 19.45
N PRO A 570 6.50 6.86 20.12
CA PRO A 570 6.37 6.92 21.57
C PRO A 570 7.50 6.18 22.32
N GLU A 571 8.01 5.10 21.74
CA GLU A 571 9.12 4.31 22.28
C GLU A 571 10.43 5.11 22.37
N ASN A 572 10.65 6.05 21.46
CA ASN A 572 11.80 6.94 21.53
C ASN A 572 11.59 8.03 22.58
N LEU A 573 10.36 8.52 22.71
CA LEU A 573 10.02 9.51 23.75
C LEU A 573 10.16 8.94 25.17
N SER A 574 9.85 7.66 25.37
CA SER A 574 9.94 7.01 26.68
C SER A 574 11.36 6.95 27.26
N LYS A 575 12.38 7.15 26.42
CA LYS A 575 13.79 7.19 26.81
C LYS A 575 14.23 8.57 27.32
N LEU A 576 13.37 9.58 27.18
CA LEU A 576 13.66 10.98 27.54
C LEU A 576 13.22 11.26 28.97
N SER A 577 13.98 12.12 29.66
CA SER A 577 13.57 12.70 30.93
C SER A 577 12.41 13.68 30.77
N ARG A 578 11.69 13.98 31.83
CA ARG A 578 10.61 14.98 31.84
C ARG A 578 11.06 16.36 31.36
N ALA A 579 12.28 16.78 31.74
CA ALA A 579 12.86 18.04 31.29
C ALA A 579 13.11 18.03 29.76
N GLU A 580 13.62 16.93 29.22
CA GLU A 580 13.81 16.76 27.77
C GLU A 580 12.48 16.72 27.01
N LEU A 581 11.43 16.08 27.56
CA LEU A 581 10.08 16.07 26.97
C LEU A 581 9.47 17.49 26.96
N LEU A 582 9.68 18.29 28.04
CA LEU A 582 9.25 19.68 28.06
C LEU A 582 9.99 20.49 26.99
N GLU A 583 11.32 20.37 26.92
CA GLU A 583 12.13 21.06 25.90
C GLU A 583 11.68 20.69 24.50
N LEU A 584 11.44 19.42 24.24
CA LEU A 584 10.89 18.93 22.97
C LEU A 584 9.52 19.57 22.67
N SER A 585 8.62 19.62 23.65
CA SER A 585 7.28 20.20 23.47
C SER A 585 7.33 21.70 23.11
N ILE A 586 8.32 22.43 23.58
CA ILE A 586 8.51 23.85 23.29
C ILE A 586 9.27 24.06 21.97
N ASN A 587 10.45 23.46 21.85
CA ASN A 587 11.41 23.75 20.78
C ASN A 587 11.26 22.88 19.54
N GLY A 588 10.58 21.72 19.65
CA GLY A 588 10.39 20.76 18.56
C GLY A 588 11.60 19.88 18.26
N VAL A 589 12.77 20.22 18.81
CA VAL A 589 14.01 19.46 18.70
C VAL A 589 14.73 19.49 20.07
N LEU A 590 15.41 18.41 20.39
CA LEU A 590 16.30 18.38 21.54
C LEU A 590 17.60 19.08 21.19
N LYS A 591 18.12 19.89 22.09
CA LYS A 591 19.49 20.41 21.97
C LYS A 591 20.45 19.22 22.02
N PRO A 592 21.47 19.16 21.15
CA PRO A 592 22.49 18.13 21.25
C PRO A 592 23.13 18.20 22.63
N LYS A 593 23.18 17.09 23.38
CA LYS A 593 23.94 17.03 24.64
C LYS A 593 25.36 17.43 24.30
N LYS A 594 25.87 18.53 24.95
CA LYS A 594 27.31 18.84 24.94
C LYS A 594 27.99 17.57 25.48
N GLN A 595 28.70 16.85 24.63
CA GLN A 595 29.68 15.89 25.10
C GLN A 595 30.69 16.71 25.90
N GLU A 596 30.67 16.60 27.22
CA GLU A 596 31.84 16.95 28.03
C GLU A 596 32.94 15.99 27.60
N ILE A 597 33.77 16.44 26.68
CA ILE A 597 35.03 15.79 26.40
C ILE A 597 35.84 16.06 27.69
N ALA A 598 35.88 15.09 28.58
CA ALA A 598 36.83 15.06 29.66
C ALA A 598 38.23 15.03 29.01
N ILE A 599 38.85 16.18 28.88
CA ILE A 599 40.25 16.27 28.50
C ILE A 599 41.02 15.79 29.74
N ASP A 600 41.38 14.52 29.70
CA ASP A 600 42.31 13.95 30.69
C ASP A 600 43.68 14.62 30.45
N ARG A 601 43.97 15.65 31.23
CA ARG A 601 45.27 16.30 31.28
C ARG A 601 46.26 15.39 32.04
N LYS A 602 46.62 14.26 31.48
CA LYS A 602 47.85 13.59 31.84
C LYS A 602 48.90 13.95 30.80
N GLY A 603 49.77 14.85 31.21
CA GLY A 603 50.95 15.20 30.45
C GLY A 603 51.80 13.97 30.15
N VAL A 604 52.20 13.82 28.91
CA VAL A 604 53.33 12.97 28.52
C VAL A 604 54.58 13.73 29.01
N GLU A 605 55.20 13.26 30.06
CA GLU A 605 56.62 13.53 30.30
C GLU A 605 57.43 12.64 29.38
N VAL A 606 58.47 13.22 28.81
CA VAL A 606 59.42 12.79 27.79
C VAL A 606 59.97 11.37 27.98
#